data_06e499a0aff6d8a3dea3f14931c44609
#
_entry.id   06e499a0aff6d8a3dea3f14931c44609
#
_cell.length_a   1.000
_cell.length_b   1.000
_cell.length_c   1.000
_cell.angle_alpha   90.00
_cell.angle_beta   90.00
_cell.angle_gamma   90.00
#
_symmetry.space_group_name_H-M   'P 1'
#
loop_
_entity.id
_entity.type
_entity.pdbx_description
1 polymer ?
#
loop_
_entity_poly.entity_id
_entity_poly.type
_entity_poly.pdbx_seq_one_letter_code
_entity_poly.pdbx_strand_id
1 'polypeptide(L)'
;NVFGGGETWNVKLKGSYEWQTGQNKGSSLMNSWEMGVSTALTFPRVVFPSFGGREYDFPATTTFRLYIDQLNRAKYYKLLAFGGNATYDFQPTRISRHSLTPLRVTFNVLQHTTKAFEEIADQNKALYRSLQNQFIPAMEYTYTFDNAALRGVRNPIWWQTTFTSAGNITSGIYRIFGKEFSQRDKKLFGVPFAQFL
;
A
#
# COMPACT_ATOMS: atom_id res chain seq x y z
N ASN A 1 19.30 13.14 11.57
CA ASN A 1 20.10 11.90 11.69
C ASN A 1 19.60 11.10 12.89
N VAL A 2 18.86 10.02 12.63
CA VAL A 2 18.31 9.20 13.72
C VAL A 2 19.40 8.27 14.29
N PHE A 3 20.28 7.76 13.42
CA PHE A 3 21.36 6.81 13.80
C PHE A 3 22.75 7.31 13.39
N GLY A 4 22.92 8.58 13.00
CA GLY A 4 24.21 9.16 12.64
C GLY A 4 24.68 8.91 11.20
N GLY A 5 23.93 8.16 10.40
CA GLY A 5 24.27 7.76 9.02
C GLY A 5 23.51 8.47 7.90
N GLY A 6 22.85 9.57 8.18
CA GLY A 6 22.04 10.31 7.18
C GLY A 6 20.61 9.82 7.05
N GLU A 7 20.15 8.98 7.96
CA GLU A 7 18.78 8.45 7.98
C GLU A 7 17.78 9.58 8.26
N THR A 8 16.63 9.49 7.60
CA THR A 8 15.52 10.43 7.78
C THR A 8 14.32 9.71 8.34
N TRP A 9 13.80 10.19 9.45
CA TRP A 9 12.55 9.74 10.02
C TRP A 9 11.46 10.77 9.75
N ASN A 10 10.36 10.30 9.19
CA ASN A 10 9.20 11.12 8.82
C ASN A 10 7.94 10.54 9.44
N VAL A 11 7.19 11.39 10.12
CA VAL A 11 5.87 11.05 10.67
C VAL A 11 4.84 11.96 10.03
N LYS A 12 3.76 11.36 9.49
CA LYS A 12 2.66 12.09 8.86
C LYS A 12 1.37 11.77 9.60
N LEU A 13 0.64 12.81 9.93
CA LEU A 13 -0.72 12.74 10.43
C LEU A 13 -1.66 13.14 9.30
N LYS A 14 -2.75 12.40 9.14
CA LYS A 14 -3.80 12.65 8.16
C LYS A 14 -5.12 12.75 8.92
N GLY A 15 -5.92 13.74 8.56
CA GLY A 15 -7.27 13.89 9.07
C GLY A 15 -8.16 14.46 7.98
N SER A 16 -9.33 13.88 7.78
CA SER A 16 -10.35 14.41 6.90
C SER A 16 -11.73 14.25 7.53
N TYR A 17 -12.58 15.21 7.27
CA TYR A 17 -13.95 15.20 7.70
C TYR A 17 -14.85 15.60 6.52
N GLU A 18 -15.86 14.80 6.28
CA GLU A 18 -16.80 14.98 5.17
C GLU A 18 -18.21 15.06 5.75
N TRP A 19 -18.93 16.12 5.41
CA TRP A 19 -20.35 16.28 5.76
C TRP A 19 -21.15 16.44 4.47
N GLN A 20 -22.30 15.79 4.40
CA GLN A 20 -23.25 15.96 3.32
C GLN A 20 -24.50 16.68 3.85
N THR A 21 -24.79 17.83 3.26
CA THR A 21 -26.05 18.56 3.49
C THR A 21 -27.06 18.10 2.45
N GLY A 22 -27.97 17.22 2.83
CA GLY A 22 -29.07 16.79 1.94
C GLY A 22 -30.25 17.74 2.00
N GLN A 23 -30.84 18.02 0.83
CA GLN A 23 -32.04 18.91 0.70
C GLN A 23 -33.33 18.20 1.12
N ASN A 24 -33.35 16.93 1.45
CA ASN A 24 -34.53 16.20 1.86
C ASN A 24 -34.68 16.17 3.37
N LYS A 25 -35.86 16.62 3.84
CA LYS A 25 -36.30 16.48 5.25
C LYS A 25 -36.29 15.00 5.66
N GLY A 26 -35.23 14.54 6.26
CA GLY A 26 -35.03 13.14 6.69
C GLY A 26 -33.65 12.58 6.40
N SER A 27 -32.84 13.20 5.54
CA SER A 27 -31.45 12.81 5.38
C SER A 27 -30.65 13.36 6.53
N SER A 28 -30.40 12.51 7.52
CA SER A 28 -29.47 12.86 8.59
C SER A 28 -28.10 13.08 7.96
N LEU A 29 -27.47 14.15 8.39
CA LEU A 29 -26.08 14.51 8.10
C LEU A 29 -25.18 13.26 8.13
N MET A 30 -24.70 12.86 6.96
CA MET A 30 -23.73 11.76 6.84
C MET A 30 -22.35 12.32 7.21
N ASN A 31 -22.02 12.22 8.46
CA ASN A 31 -20.71 12.62 8.94
C ASN A 31 -19.72 11.45 8.76
N SER A 32 -18.81 11.60 7.84
CA SER A 32 -17.69 10.67 7.66
C SER A 32 -16.41 11.34 8.11
N TRP A 33 -15.55 10.60 8.77
CA TRP A 33 -14.23 11.10 9.11
C TRP A 33 -13.19 10.00 8.89
N GLU A 34 -12.00 10.44 8.56
CA GLU A 34 -10.84 9.57 8.39
C GLU A 34 -9.69 10.17 9.18
N MET A 35 -9.01 9.35 9.95
CA MET A 35 -7.79 9.68 10.66
C MET A 35 -6.73 8.66 10.36
N GLY A 36 -5.50 9.12 10.12
CA GLY A 36 -4.40 8.24 9.82
C GLY A 36 -3.08 8.75 10.38
N VAL A 37 -2.24 7.80 10.71
CA VAL A 37 -0.85 8.03 11.11
C VAL A 37 0.04 7.16 10.26
N SER A 38 1.07 7.73 9.70
CA SER A 38 2.12 6.96 9.02
C SER A 38 3.50 7.41 9.47
N THR A 39 4.39 6.45 9.61
CA THR A 39 5.80 6.68 9.89
C THR A 39 6.66 6.05 8.82
N ALA A 40 7.69 6.73 8.39
CA ALA A 40 8.63 6.25 7.39
C ALA A 40 10.07 6.53 7.84
N LEU A 41 10.89 5.49 7.80
CA LEU A 41 12.32 5.57 8.06
C LEU A 41 13.05 5.31 6.74
N THR A 42 13.80 6.30 6.27
CA THR A 42 14.55 6.24 5.02
C THR A 42 16.05 6.21 5.30
N PHE A 43 16.72 5.23 4.75
CA PHE A 43 18.17 5.05 4.77
C PHE A 43 18.75 5.49 3.42
N PRO A 44 19.85 6.28 3.37
CA PRO A 44 20.50 6.68 2.13
C PRO A 44 21.39 5.56 1.54
N ARG A 45 20.95 4.31 1.67
CA ARG A 45 21.63 3.11 1.18
C ARG A 45 20.66 1.93 1.10
N VAL A 46 21.03 0.85 0.42
CA VAL A 46 20.31 -0.42 0.49
C VAL A 46 20.65 -1.11 1.79
N VAL A 47 19.65 -1.32 2.66
CA VAL A 47 19.87 -1.88 4.01
C VAL A 47 19.73 -3.39 4.02
N PHE A 48 18.77 -3.94 3.25
CA PHE A 48 18.51 -5.37 3.17
C PHE A 48 17.83 -5.73 1.83
N PRO A 49 18.21 -6.83 1.15
CA PRO A 49 19.33 -7.70 1.48
C PRO A 49 20.68 -7.02 1.26
N SER A 50 21.59 -7.20 2.20
CA SER A 50 22.97 -6.72 2.08
C SER A 50 23.72 -7.64 1.12
N PHE A 51 23.72 -7.31 -0.16
CA PHE A 51 24.58 -7.97 -1.14
C PHE A 51 26.02 -7.44 -0.99
N GLY A 52 26.74 -8.01 -0.03
CA GLY A 52 28.18 -7.88 0.18
C GLY A 52 28.82 -6.56 -0.23
N GLY A 53 29.12 -5.67 0.71
CA GLY A 53 30.18 -4.66 0.69
C GLY A 53 30.40 -3.81 -0.55
N ARG A 54 29.52 -3.77 -1.52
CA ARG A 54 29.63 -2.90 -2.70
C ARG A 54 29.13 -1.52 -2.33
N GLU A 55 30.02 -0.55 -2.32
CA GLU A 55 29.67 0.83 -2.52
C GLU A 55 28.98 0.92 -3.88
N TYR A 56 27.69 1.31 -3.87
CA TYR A 56 26.98 1.53 -5.12
C TYR A 56 27.47 2.86 -5.71
N ASP A 57 27.93 2.84 -6.97
CA ASP A 57 28.34 4.04 -7.70
C ASP A 57 27.17 4.99 -8.03
N PHE A 58 25.97 4.67 -7.54
CA PHE A 58 24.75 5.42 -7.82
C PHE A 58 23.90 5.64 -6.55
N PRO A 59 23.09 6.69 -6.52
CA PRO A 59 22.17 6.94 -5.41
C PRO A 59 21.18 5.80 -5.21
N ALA A 60 21.12 5.30 -3.99
CA ALA A 60 20.16 4.28 -3.61
C ALA A 60 19.61 4.60 -2.20
N THR A 61 18.32 4.34 -2.00
CA THR A 61 17.67 4.52 -0.71
C THR A 61 16.77 3.32 -0.37
N THR A 62 16.62 3.07 0.92
CA THR A 62 15.67 2.10 1.44
C THR A 62 14.70 2.81 2.37
N THR A 63 13.42 2.70 2.12
CA THR A 63 12.38 3.28 2.94
C THR A 63 11.50 2.20 3.54
N PHE A 64 11.44 2.14 4.86
CA PHE A 64 10.47 1.34 5.60
C PHE A 64 9.33 2.24 6.05
N ARG A 65 8.10 1.86 5.70
CA ARG A 65 6.90 2.60 6.08
C ARG A 65 5.93 1.71 6.82
N LEU A 66 5.35 2.26 7.89
CA LEU A 66 4.21 1.69 8.59
C LEU A 66 3.09 2.73 8.60
N TYR A 67 1.84 2.27 8.55
CA TYR A 67 0.68 3.15 8.60
C TYR A 67 -0.50 2.48 9.27
N ILE A 68 -1.36 3.31 9.83
CA ILE A 68 -2.67 2.95 10.37
C ILE A 68 -3.66 4.05 10.01
N ASP A 69 -4.76 3.67 9.38
CA ASP A 69 -5.83 4.56 8.95
C ASP A 69 -7.16 4.05 9.50
N GLN A 70 -7.91 4.94 10.14
CA GLN A 70 -9.25 4.68 10.64
C GLN A 70 -10.25 5.48 9.82
N LEU A 71 -11.12 4.79 9.10
CA LEU A 71 -12.25 5.36 8.38
C LEU A 71 -13.54 5.08 9.15
N ASN A 72 -14.29 6.12 9.45
CA ASN A 72 -15.64 6.03 10.01
C ASN A 72 -16.64 6.63 9.05
N ARG A 73 -17.49 5.80 8.47
CA ARG A 73 -18.66 6.24 7.73
C ARG A 73 -19.88 6.13 8.62
N ALA A 74 -20.27 7.25 9.19
CA ALA A 74 -21.42 7.32 10.08
C ALA A 74 -22.64 6.67 9.42
N LYS A 75 -23.37 5.83 10.19
CA LYS A 75 -24.53 5.03 9.78
C LYS A 75 -24.25 3.83 8.89
N TYR A 76 -23.02 3.61 8.43
CA TYR A 76 -22.71 2.47 7.60
C TYR A 76 -21.70 1.52 8.26
N TYR A 77 -20.44 1.94 8.39
CA TYR A 77 -19.39 1.07 8.88
C TYR A 77 -18.17 1.82 9.42
N LYS A 78 -17.38 1.12 10.20
CA LYS A 78 -16.03 1.52 10.60
C LYS A 78 -15.02 0.55 10.04
N LEU A 79 -14.00 1.08 9.36
CA LEU A 79 -12.92 0.30 8.77
C LEU A 79 -11.59 0.77 9.37
N LEU A 80 -10.80 -0.19 9.83
CA LEU A 80 -9.42 0.02 10.22
C LEU A 80 -8.52 -0.59 9.15
N ALA A 81 -7.64 0.22 8.57
CA ALA A 81 -6.61 -0.23 7.66
C ALA A 81 -5.24 -0.01 8.32
N PHE A 82 -4.39 -1.02 8.34
CA PHE A 82 -3.03 -0.88 8.80
C PHE A 82 -2.10 -1.76 7.96
N GLY A 83 -0.85 -1.36 7.90
CA GLY A 83 0.09 -2.10 7.08
C GLY A 83 1.48 -1.48 7.07
N GLY A 84 2.29 -2.03 6.17
CA GLY A 84 3.63 -1.53 5.96
C GLY A 84 4.23 -2.01 4.66
N ASN A 85 5.31 -1.34 4.26
CA ASN A 85 6.07 -1.70 3.09
C ASN A 85 7.55 -1.36 3.25
N ALA A 86 8.37 -2.07 2.50
CA ALA A 86 9.77 -1.76 2.28
C ALA A 86 9.95 -1.40 0.82
N THR A 87 10.48 -0.21 0.53
CA THR A 87 10.72 0.28 -0.83
C THR A 87 12.21 0.57 -1.03
N TYR A 88 12.73 0.12 -2.15
CA TYR A 88 14.10 0.34 -2.60
C TYR A 88 14.07 1.21 -3.84
N ASP A 89 14.61 2.41 -3.73
CA ASP A 89 14.77 3.32 -4.85
C ASP A 89 16.24 3.39 -5.22
N PHE A 90 16.57 3.19 -6.50
CA PHE A 90 17.94 3.27 -6.99
C PHE A 90 17.98 3.84 -8.41
N GLN A 91 19.03 4.59 -8.68
CA GLN A 91 19.22 5.30 -9.94
C GLN A 91 20.58 4.96 -10.54
N PRO A 92 20.68 3.83 -11.29
CA PRO A 92 21.95 3.34 -11.84
C PRO A 92 22.52 4.25 -12.93
N THR A 93 21.68 5.06 -13.59
CA THR A 93 22.09 6.02 -14.62
C THR A 93 21.35 7.34 -14.43
N ARG A 94 21.84 8.41 -15.05
CA ARG A 94 21.17 9.72 -14.99
C ARG A 94 19.77 9.74 -15.59
N ILE A 95 19.45 8.78 -16.42
CA ILE A 95 18.20 8.71 -17.18
C ILE A 95 17.27 7.59 -16.73
N SER A 96 17.72 6.68 -15.87
CA SER A 96 16.91 5.56 -15.40
C SER A 96 16.79 5.55 -13.89
N ARG A 97 15.56 5.44 -13.39
CA ARG A 97 15.25 5.28 -11.97
C ARG A 97 14.38 4.04 -11.79
N HIS A 98 14.67 3.30 -10.75
CA HIS A 98 13.95 2.10 -10.37
C HIS A 98 13.41 2.24 -8.95
N SER A 99 12.17 1.84 -8.76
CA SER A 99 11.55 1.74 -7.42
C SER A 99 10.99 0.34 -7.27
N LEU A 100 11.50 -0.41 -6.32
CA LEU A 100 11.08 -1.78 -6.04
C LEU A 100 10.50 -1.86 -4.63
N THR A 101 9.26 -2.26 -4.52
CA THR A 101 8.59 -2.61 -3.26
C THR A 101 8.33 -4.12 -3.28
N PRO A 102 9.27 -4.96 -2.79
CA PRO A 102 9.13 -6.41 -2.86
C PRO A 102 7.99 -6.93 -1.99
N LEU A 103 7.66 -6.19 -0.92
CA LEU A 103 6.57 -6.55 -0.04
C LEU A 103 5.87 -5.30 0.48
N ARG A 104 4.59 -5.19 0.16
CA ARG A 104 3.62 -4.30 0.79
C ARG A 104 2.55 -5.18 1.42
N VAL A 105 2.25 -4.94 2.67
CA VAL A 105 1.22 -5.68 3.41
C VAL A 105 0.17 -4.70 3.87
N THR A 106 -1.08 -4.97 3.56
CA THR A 106 -2.24 -4.19 4.02
C THR A 106 -3.25 -5.13 4.68
N PHE A 107 -3.66 -4.77 5.88
CA PHE A 107 -4.76 -5.40 6.60
C PHE A 107 -5.92 -4.43 6.65
N ASN A 108 -7.07 -4.87 6.16
CA ASN A 108 -8.33 -4.16 6.30
C ASN A 108 -9.20 -4.93 7.29
N VAL A 109 -9.65 -4.28 8.34
CA VAL A 109 -10.49 -4.87 9.37
C VAL A 109 -11.79 -4.07 9.48
N LEU A 110 -12.89 -4.71 9.16
CA LEU A 110 -14.22 -4.15 9.34
C LEU A 110 -14.61 -4.29 10.82
N GLN A 111 -14.61 -3.17 11.56
CA GLN A 111 -14.81 -3.16 13.00
C GLN A 111 -16.29 -3.15 13.40
N HIS A 112 -17.12 -2.44 12.64
CA HIS A 112 -18.53 -2.27 12.95
C HIS A 112 -19.34 -2.06 11.67
N THR A 113 -20.50 -2.71 11.61
CA THR A 113 -21.52 -2.53 10.56
C THR A 113 -22.85 -2.13 11.21
N THR A 114 -23.66 -1.40 10.50
CA THR A 114 -25.02 -1.08 10.89
C THR A 114 -26.01 -1.93 10.10
N LYS A 115 -27.24 -2.10 10.63
CA LYS A 115 -28.30 -2.84 9.94
C LYS A 115 -28.58 -2.27 8.55
N ALA A 116 -28.57 -0.94 8.39
CA ALA A 116 -28.76 -0.29 7.10
C ALA A 116 -27.65 -0.64 6.08
N PHE A 117 -26.43 -0.83 6.57
CA PHE A 117 -25.33 -1.30 5.73
C PHE A 117 -25.48 -2.77 5.35
N GLU A 118 -25.89 -3.62 6.29
CA GLU A 118 -26.12 -5.06 6.05
C GLU A 118 -27.18 -5.29 4.99
N GLU A 119 -28.29 -4.54 5.01
CA GLU A 119 -29.33 -4.60 3.97
C GLU A 119 -28.80 -4.23 2.58
N ILE A 120 -27.96 -3.20 2.47
CA ILE A 120 -27.33 -2.80 1.21
C ILE A 120 -26.31 -3.85 0.76
N ALA A 121 -25.56 -4.41 1.69
CA ALA A 121 -24.52 -5.40 1.43
C ALA A 121 -25.13 -6.74 0.96
N ASP A 122 -26.28 -7.13 1.48
CA ASP A 122 -27.01 -8.33 1.05
C ASP A 122 -27.53 -8.21 -0.40
N GLN A 123 -27.90 -6.98 -0.80
CA GLN A 123 -28.28 -6.69 -2.18
C GLN A 123 -27.09 -6.65 -3.14
N ASN A 124 -25.90 -6.32 -2.62
CA ASN A 124 -24.67 -6.17 -3.41
C ASN A 124 -23.50 -6.99 -2.83
N LYS A 125 -23.43 -8.27 -3.21
CA LYS A 125 -22.39 -9.19 -2.74
C LYS A 125 -20.96 -8.72 -3.07
N ALA A 126 -20.77 -7.93 -4.12
CA ALA A 126 -19.45 -7.37 -4.47
C ALA A 126 -19.00 -6.34 -3.42
N LEU A 127 -19.92 -5.45 -3.02
CA LEU A 127 -19.68 -4.46 -1.97
C LEU A 127 -19.36 -5.16 -0.63
N TYR A 128 -20.13 -6.17 -0.26
CA TYR A 128 -19.89 -6.95 0.96
C TYR A 128 -18.50 -7.59 0.98
N ARG A 129 -18.09 -8.21 -0.13
CA ARG A 129 -16.76 -8.83 -0.25
C ARG A 129 -15.61 -7.82 -0.19
N SER A 130 -15.80 -6.62 -0.75
CA SER A 130 -14.76 -5.57 -0.75
C SER A 130 -14.49 -4.98 0.63
N LEU A 131 -15.45 -5.09 1.55
CA LEU A 131 -15.38 -4.53 2.91
C LEU A 131 -15.13 -5.59 3.99
N GLN A 132 -15.06 -6.88 3.64
CA GLN A 132 -14.67 -7.92 4.59
C GLN A 132 -13.22 -7.72 5.06
N ASN A 133 -12.89 -8.35 6.18
CA ASN A 133 -11.51 -8.41 6.65
C ASN A 133 -10.63 -9.01 5.55
N GLN A 134 -9.60 -8.26 5.16
CA GLN A 134 -8.71 -8.63 4.06
C GLN A 134 -7.25 -8.48 4.45
N PHE A 135 -6.46 -9.45 4.04
CA PHE A 135 -5.01 -9.38 4.04
C PHE A 135 -4.53 -9.29 2.61
N ILE A 136 -3.90 -8.18 2.24
CA ILE A 136 -3.48 -7.90 0.86
C ILE A 136 -1.96 -7.77 0.80
N PRO A 137 -1.24 -8.86 0.50
CA PRO A 137 0.16 -8.77 0.17
C PRO A 137 0.31 -8.35 -1.29
N ALA A 138 1.16 -7.38 -1.56
CA ALA A 138 1.42 -6.86 -2.89
C ALA A 138 2.91 -6.65 -3.12
N MET A 139 3.33 -6.73 -4.38
CA MET A 139 4.63 -6.32 -4.86
C MET A 139 4.45 -5.26 -5.93
N GLU A 140 5.34 -4.29 -5.96
CA GLU A 140 5.31 -3.22 -6.94
C GLU A 140 6.72 -2.95 -7.46
N TYR A 141 6.83 -2.78 -8.76
CA TYR A 141 8.05 -2.34 -9.40
C TYR A 141 7.73 -1.22 -10.39
N THR A 142 8.41 -0.10 -10.23
CA THR A 142 8.28 1.06 -11.12
C THR A 142 9.62 1.34 -11.78
N TYR A 143 9.59 1.44 -13.10
CA TYR A 143 10.69 1.90 -13.93
C TYR A 143 10.37 3.30 -14.47
N THR A 144 11.29 4.23 -14.34
CA THR A 144 11.17 5.57 -14.91
C THR A 144 12.37 5.86 -15.79
N PHE A 145 12.10 6.24 -17.04
CA PHE A 145 13.07 6.76 -17.98
C PHE A 145 12.86 8.27 -18.15
N ASP A 146 13.91 9.04 -17.99
CA ASP A 146 13.89 10.50 -18.13
C ASP A 146 15.22 10.97 -18.72
N ASN A 147 15.20 11.40 -19.96
CA ASN A 147 16.40 11.92 -20.63
C ASN A 147 16.47 13.45 -20.65
N ALA A 148 15.52 14.14 -20.04
CA ALA A 148 15.50 15.61 -19.98
C ALA A 148 16.72 16.20 -19.27
N ALA A 149 17.34 15.44 -18.36
CA ALA A 149 18.55 15.85 -17.63
C ALA A 149 19.84 15.80 -18.47
N LEU A 150 19.80 15.22 -19.67
CA LEU A 150 20.95 15.14 -20.57
C LEU A 150 21.11 16.44 -21.36
N ARG A 151 22.34 16.97 -21.41
CA ARG A 151 22.67 18.13 -22.25
C ARG A 151 22.54 17.77 -23.73
N GLY A 152 21.88 18.64 -24.53
CA GLY A 152 21.78 18.47 -25.98
C GLY A 152 20.62 17.64 -26.47
N VAL A 153 19.74 17.17 -25.59
CA VAL A 153 18.51 16.49 -25.99
C VAL A 153 17.52 17.51 -26.55
N ARG A 154 17.21 17.37 -27.84
CA ARG A 154 16.27 18.25 -28.56
C ARG A 154 14.82 17.96 -28.21
N ASN A 155 14.50 16.67 -27.96
CA ASN A 155 13.17 16.18 -27.58
C ASN A 155 13.28 15.38 -26.29
N PRO A 156 13.00 15.95 -25.13
CA PRO A 156 13.00 15.21 -23.88
C PRO A 156 11.84 14.20 -23.86
N ILE A 157 12.18 12.97 -23.49
CA ILE A 157 11.23 11.88 -23.34
C ILE A 157 11.20 11.50 -21.86
N TRP A 158 10.02 11.47 -21.30
CA TRP A 158 9.75 10.90 -19.98
C TRP A 158 8.80 9.72 -20.16
N TRP A 159 9.15 8.59 -19.58
CA TRP A 159 8.31 7.39 -19.60
C TRP A 159 8.38 6.66 -18.27
N GLN A 160 7.24 6.24 -17.75
CA GLN A 160 7.14 5.48 -16.53
C GLN A 160 6.24 4.26 -16.73
N THR A 161 6.70 3.11 -16.27
CA THR A 161 5.93 1.87 -16.23
C THR A 161 5.92 1.34 -14.83
N THR A 162 4.72 1.00 -14.34
CA THR A 162 4.54 0.38 -13.03
C THR A 162 3.90 -0.99 -13.21
N PHE A 163 4.53 -1.98 -12.63
CA PHE A 163 4.00 -3.33 -12.51
C PHE A 163 3.62 -3.59 -11.06
N THR A 164 2.36 -3.96 -10.82
CA THR A 164 1.86 -4.30 -9.48
C THR A 164 1.26 -5.70 -9.51
N SER A 165 1.66 -6.54 -8.57
CA SER A 165 1.10 -7.87 -8.36
C SER A 165 0.63 -8.01 -6.92
N ALA A 166 -0.66 -8.32 -6.74
CA ALA A 166 -1.26 -8.54 -5.43
C ALA A 166 -1.79 -9.97 -5.30
N GLY A 167 -1.65 -10.57 -4.11
CA GLY A 167 -2.12 -11.93 -3.83
C GLY A 167 -1.26 -13.07 -4.39
N ASN A 168 -0.58 -12.88 -5.52
CA ASN A 168 0.21 -13.93 -6.17
C ASN A 168 1.50 -14.28 -5.44
N ILE A 169 2.07 -13.34 -4.69
CA ILE A 169 3.31 -13.54 -3.92
C ILE A 169 3.11 -14.61 -2.86
N THR A 170 1.99 -14.55 -2.15
CA THR A 170 1.67 -15.54 -1.11
C THR A 170 1.54 -16.92 -1.72
N SER A 171 0.87 -17.04 -2.85
CA SER A 171 0.75 -18.31 -3.58
C SER A 171 2.11 -18.82 -4.08
N GLY A 172 2.99 -17.94 -4.53
CA GLY A 172 4.35 -18.27 -4.96
C GLY A 172 5.24 -18.76 -3.81
N ILE A 173 5.22 -18.07 -2.68
CA ILE A 173 5.98 -18.45 -1.48
C ILE A 173 5.53 -19.82 -0.95
N TYR A 174 4.22 -20.06 -0.85
CA TYR A 174 3.70 -21.35 -0.42
C TYR A 174 4.08 -22.49 -1.36
N ARG A 175 4.12 -22.23 -2.67
CA ARG A 175 4.54 -23.23 -3.67
C ARG A 175 6.02 -23.59 -3.54
N ILE A 176 6.87 -22.61 -3.20
CA ILE A 176 8.30 -22.82 -2.93
C ILE A 176 8.50 -23.69 -1.68
N PHE A 177 7.64 -23.52 -0.67
CA PHE A 177 7.67 -24.35 0.56
C PHE A 177 6.93 -25.68 0.45
N GLY A 178 6.55 -26.11 -0.78
CA GLY A 178 5.98 -27.45 -1.04
C GLY A 178 4.57 -27.66 -0.52
N LYS A 179 3.83 -26.58 -0.19
CA LYS A 179 2.44 -26.68 0.21
C LYS A 179 1.53 -26.31 -0.96
N GLU A 180 0.75 -27.29 -1.46
CA GLU A 180 -0.29 -27.02 -2.44
C GLU A 180 -1.45 -26.27 -1.80
N PHE A 181 -1.82 -25.13 -2.38
CA PHE A 181 -2.97 -24.36 -1.94
C PHE A 181 -4.26 -24.94 -2.49
N SER A 182 -5.03 -25.56 -1.62
CA SER A 182 -6.45 -25.82 -1.90
C SER A 182 -7.19 -24.47 -1.99
N GLN A 183 -8.00 -24.28 -3.02
CA GLN A 183 -8.75 -23.03 -3.23
C GLN A 183 -9.73 -22.67 -2.07
N ARG A 184 -10.02 -23.63 -1.19
CA ARG A 184 -10.93 -23.45 -0.06
C ARG A 184 -10.32 -22.79 1.18
N ASP A 185 -9.00 -22.84 1.37
CA ASP A 185 -8.36 -22.48 2.65
C ASP A 185 -7.38 -21.31 2.54
N LYS A 186 -7.64 -20.36 1.64
CA LYS A 186 -6.78 -19.17 1.47
C LYS A 186 -6.99 -18.15 2.59
N LYS A 187 -6.71 -18.58 3.82
CA LYS A 187 -6.72 -17.75 5.01
C LYS A 187 -5.31 -17.65 5.58
N LEU A 188 -4.79 -16.45 5.73
CA LEU A 188 -3.60 -16.17 6.51
C LEU A 188 -4.04 -15.47 7.79
N PHE A 189 -3.63 -15.96 8.96
CA PHE A 189 -4.10 -15.46 10.26
C PHE A 189 -5.62 -15.42 10.42
N GLY A 190 -6.34 -16.37 9.80
CA GLY A 190 -7.80 -16.45 9.87
C GLY A 190 -8.54 -15.49 8.93
N VAL A 191 -7.83 -14.66 8.18
CA VAL A 191 -8.39 -13.65 7.27
C VAL A 191 -8.17 -14.08 5.81
N PRO A 192 -9.23 -14.10 4.96
CA PRO A 192 -9.05 -14.39 3.55
C PRO A 192 -8.21 -13.29 2.89
N PHE A 193 -7.22 -13.67 2.09
CA PHE A 193 -6.49 -12.69 1.28
C PHE A 193 -7.18 -12.51 -0.07
N ALA A 194 -7.25 -11.25 -0.52
CA ALA A 194 -7.89 -10.89 -1.77
C ALA A 194 -7.26 -11.62 -2.94
N GLN A 195 -8.08 -12.41 -3.66
CA GLN A 195 -7.75 -12.89 -4.99
C GLN A 195 -8.27 -11.87 -5.99
N PHE A 196 -7.41 -11.40 -6.86
CA PHE A 196 -7.85 -10.78 -8.09
C PHE A 196 -8.31 -11.91 -9.04
N LEU A 197 -9.56 -11.80 -9.45
CA LEU A 197 -10.11 -12.50 -10.60
C LEU A 197 -9.59 -11.83 -11.87
#